data_d54c8e2e441e790aa49ce20c53afc11f
#
_entry.id   d54c8e2e441e790aa49ce20c53afc11f
#
_cell.length_a   1.000
_cell.length_b   1.000
_cell.length_c   1.000
_cell.angle_alpha   90.00
_cell.angle_beta   90.00
_cell.angle_gamma   90.00
#
_symmetry.space_group_name_H-M   'P 1'
#
loop_
_entity.id
_entity.type
_entity.pdbx_description
1 polymer ?
#
loop_
_entity_poly.entity_id
_entity_poly.type
_entity_poly.pdbx_seq_one_letter_code
_entity_poly.pdbx_strand_id
1 'polypeptide(L)'
;MNRFSLSGKCAVVTGGSRGIGAAIALGLAEAGADVLLTYREKHAEAHEIAQQIEARGRRALAVKMDVTHRLQVEQAAQQAKAFGPIQILVNNAGINKPTDFDQVSDEDWDMILDANLKGPFVVAQVFLPLLKAAGGGAITHIGSVSGQYGGPRTAHYAASKAGLISLAQVIARFGATSGIRSNTVSAGLIASEMAAAGMASAAVQKAAETIILGRMGTPSEVADAVVFLSSDAASYITAQTLNVNGGLYF
;
A
#
# COMPACT_ATOMS: atom_id res chain seq x y z
N MET A 1 -10.12 -17.14 -20.06
CA MET A 1 -8.92 -16.66 -19.32
C MET A 1 -9.33 -16.20 -17.94
N ASN A 2 -8.55 -16.50 -16.90
CA ASN A 2 -8.82 -16.02 -15.55
C ASN A 2 -8.48 -14.52 -15.47
N ARG A 3 -9.50 -13.65 -15.37
CA ARG A 3 -9.34 -12.19 -15.33
C ARG A 3 -8.66 -11.68 -14.06
N PHE A 4 -8.49 -12.51 -13.02
CA PHE A 4 -7.77 -12.22 -11.79
C PHE A 4 -6.29 -12.60 -11.87
N SER A 5 -5.86 -13.32 -12.92
CA SER A 5 -4.46 -13.71 -13.11
C SER A 5 -3.58 -12.50 -13.34
N LEU A 6 -2.42 -12.50 -12.66
CA LEU A 6 -1.34 -11.53 -12.83
C LEU A 6 -0.12 -12.15 -13.52
N SER A 7 -0.29 -13.31 -14.16
CA SER A 7 0.79 -14.00 -14.87
C SER A 7 1.44 -13.10 -15.91
N GLY A 8 2.77 -13.01 -15.88
CA GLY A 8 3.56 -12.18 -16.77
C GLY A 8 3.64 -10.70 -16.37
N LYS A 9 3.00 -10.29 -15.28
CA LYS A 9 3.11 -8.92 -14.74
C LYS A 9 4.24 -8.83 -13.70
N CYS A 10 4.86 -7.64 -13.62
CA CYS A 10 5.81 -7.31 -12.57
C CYS A 10 5.21 -6.25 -11.64
N ALA A 11 5.33 -6.50 -10.34
CA ALA A 11 4.80 -5.64 -9.27
C ALA A 11 5.92 -5.05 -8.41
N VAL A 12 5.70 -3.83 -7.93
CA VAL A 12 6.51 -3.19 -6.89
C VAL A 12 5.64 -2.93 -5.67
N VAL A 13 6.09 -3.40 -4.49
CA VAL A 13 5.39 -3.20 -3.21
C VAL A 13 6.30 -2.45 -2.25
N THR A 14 5.94 -1.22 -1.86
CA THR A 14 6.71 -0.47 -0.87
C THR A 14 6.38 -0.94 0.55
N GLY A 15 7.41 -1.12 1.40
CA GLY A 15 7.21 -1.63 2.76
C GLY A 15 6.72 -3.08 2.81
N GLY A 16 7.23 -3.93 1.91
CA GLY A 16 6.80 -5.32 1.72
C GLY A 16 7.38 -6.35 2.71
N SER A 17 8.13 -5.94 3.73
CA SER A 17 8.83 -6.87 4.63
C SER A 17 7.96 -7.49 5.71
N ARG A 18 6.81 -6.91 6.06
CA ARG A 18 5.92 -7.40 7.13
C ARG A 18 4.47 -6.93 6.96
N GLY A 19 3.57 -7.47 7.78
CA GLY A 19 2.18 -7.03 7.91
C GLY A 19 1.43 -7.05 6.57
N ILE A 20 0.68 -5.99 6.29
CA ILE A 20 -0.12 -5.84 5.07
C ILE A 20 0.77 -5.89 3.83
N GLY A 21 1.94 -5.24 3.85
CA GLY A 21 2.85 -5.22 2.70
C GLY A 21 3.38 -6.60 2.31
N ALA A 22 3.74 -7.43 3.30
CA ALA A 22 4.17 -8.81 3.07
C ALA A 22 3.02 -9.66 2.50
N ALA A 23 1.82 -9.54 3.07
CA ALA A 23 0.65 -10.25 2.56
C ALA A 23 0.32 -9.85 1.10
N ILE A 24 0.43 -8.55 0.78
CA ILE A 24 0.25 -8.05 -0.59
C ILE A 24 1.31 -8.66 -1.52
N ALA A 25 2.59 -8.65 -1.14
CA ALA A 25 3.67 -9.20 -1.96
C ALA A 25 3.44 -10.70 -2.25
N LEU A 26 3.05 -11.46 -1.23
CA LEU A 26 2.73 -12.88 -1.37
C LEU A 26 1.46 -13.11 -2.21
N GLY A 27 0.38 -12.37 -1.99
CA GLY A 27 -0.86 -12.48 -2.76
C GLY A 27 -0.69 -12.13 -4.24
N LEU A 28 0.11 -11.12 -4.57
CA LEU A 28 0.46 -10.79 -5.96
C LEU A 28 1.26 -11.92 -6.61
N ALA A 29 2.19 -12.55 -5.88
CA ALA A 29 2.95 -13.69 -6.37
C ALA A 29 2.07 -14.93 -6.58
N GLU A 30 1.16 -15.22 -5.67
CA GLU A 30 0.16 -16.31 -5.79
C GLU A 30 -0.76 -16.12 -7.00
N ALA A 31 -1.10 -14.85 -7.32
CA ALA A 31 -1.85 -14.50 -8.52
C ALA A 31 -1.00 -14.56 -9.81
N GLY A 32 0.32 -14.79 -9.72
CA GLY A 32 1.23 -15.02 -10.85
C GLY A 32 2.18 -13.87 -11.19
N ALA A 33 2.23 -12.79 -10.42
CA ALA A 33 3.15 -11.68 -10.65
C ALA A 33 4.57 -12.01 -10.14
N ASP A 34 5.58 -11.45 -10.81
CA ASP A 34 6.92 -11.31 -10.26
C ASP A 34 6.94 -10.06 -9.36
N VAL A 35 7.61 -10.10 -8.21
CA VAL A 35 7.48 -9.05 -7.20
C VAL A 35 8.82 -8.47 -6.76
N LEU A 36 8.99 -7.17 -6.92
CA LEU A 36 10.00 -6.39 -6.21
C LEU A 36 9.34 -5.80 -4.96
N LEU A 37 9.87 -6.12 -3.79
CA LEU A 37 9.43 -5.52 -2.53
C LEU A 37 10.51 -4.62 -1.95
N THR A 38 10.11 -3.52 -1.31
CA THR A 38 11.07 -2.64 -0.66
C THR A 38 10.93 -2.66 0.85
N TYR A 39 12.03 -2.35 1.54
CA TYR A 39 12.10 -2.25 3.00
C TYR A 39 13.02 -1.11 3.43
N ARG A 40 12.79 -0.53 4.61
CA ARG A 40 13.68 0.49 5.18
C ARG A 40 14.74 -0.13 6.09
N GLU A 41 14.33 -0.93 7.05
CA GLU A 41 15.19 -1.46 8.11
C GLU A 41 15.19 -2.99 8.20
N LYS A 42 14.06 -3.62 7.91
CA LYS A 42 13.79 -5.05 8.11
C LYS A 42 14.35 -5.89 6.96
N HIS A 43 15.69 -6.02 6.91
CA HIS A 43 16.41 -6.74 5.85
C HIS A 43 16.09 -8.25 5.84
N ALA A 44 16.23 -8.90 7.00
CA ALA A 44 16.05 -10.36 7.09
C ALA A 44 14.61 -10.76 6.72
N GLU A 45 13.61 -10.05 7.27
CA GLU A 45 12.19 -10.29 6.99
C GLU A 45 11.86 -10.04 5.50
N ALA A 46 12.45 -9.00 4.88
CA ALA A 46 12.25 -8.75 3.45
C ALA A 46 12.79 -9.87 2.57
N HIS A 47 13.96 -10.41 2.90
CA HIS A 47 14.56 -11.54 2.19
C HIS A 47 13.79 -12.84 2.42
N GLU A 48 13.24 -13.06 3.61
CA GLU A 48 12.36 -14.20 3.87
C GLU A 48 11.09 -14.14 2.99
N ILE A 49 10.46 -12.98 2.86
CA ILE A 49 9.32 -12.80 1.95
C ILE A 49 9.74 -13.05 0.49
N ALA A 50 10.90 -12.57 0.06
CA ALA A 50 11.41 -12.84 -1.28
C ALA A 50 11.59 -14.35 -1.53
N GLN A 51 12.19 -15.10 -0.59
CA GLN A 51 12.32 -16.55 -0.67
C GLN A 51 10.97 -17.26 -0.73
N GLN A 52 9.98 -16.80 0.04
CA GLN A 52 8.61 -17.35 -0.02
C GLN A 52 7.96 -17.12 -1.39
N ILE A 53 8.22 -15.99 -2.05
CA ILE A 53 7.76 -15.69 -3.42
C ILE A 53 8.46 -16.63 -4.43
N GLU A 54 9.77 -16.83 -4.29
CA GLU A 54 10.54 -17.73 -5.14
C GLU A 54 10.08 -19.18 -5.01
N ALA A 55 9.74 -19.62 -3.80
CA ALA A 55 9.17 -20.94 -3.54
C ALA A 55 7.80 -21.15 -4.23
N ARG A 56 7.09 -20.07 -4.60
CA ARG A 56 5.87 -20.10 -5.43
C ARG A 56 6.15 -20.06 -6.93
N GLY A 57 7.42 -20.19 -7.34
CA GLY A 57 7.83 -20.17 -8.74
C GLY A 57 7.80 -18.79 -9.40
N ARG A 58 7.81 -17.72 -8.61
CA ARG A 58 7.86 -16.34 -9.11
C ARG A 58 9.22 -15.71 -8.82
N ARG A 59 9.62 -14.72 -9.62
CA ARG A 59 10.85 -13.97 -9.33
C ARG A 59 10.57 -12.97 -8.22
N ALA A 60 11.56 -12.81 -7.33
CA ALA A 60 11.50 -11.83 -6.25
C ALA A 60 12.79 -10.99 -6.18
N LEU A 61 12.66 -9.75 -5.71
CA LEU A 61 13.79 -8.88 -5.39
C LEU A 61 13.46 -8.01 -4.18
N ALA A 62 14.26 -8.13 -3.12
CA ALA A 62 14.15 -7.26 -1.95
C ALA A 62 15.14 -6.09 -2.07
N VAL A 63 14.63 -4.85 -2.03
CA VAL A 63 15.41 -3.62 -2.23
C VAL A 63 15.31 -2.72 -1.01
N LYS A 64 16.44 -2.27 -0.47
CA LYS A 64 16.44 -1.26 0.60
C LYS A 64 16.03 0.10 0.03
N MET A 65 14.98 0.71 0.60
CA MET A 65 14.47 2.00 0.15
C MET A 65 13.67 2.67 1.26
N ASP A 66 14.02 3.91 1.60
CA ASP A 66 13.19 4.80 2.38
C ASP A 66 12.41 5.71 1.43
N VAL A 67 11.07 5.68 1.51
CA VAL A 67 10.18 6.44 0.63
C VAL A 67 10.30 7.96 0.83
N THR A 68 10.85 8.42 1.95
CA THR A 68 11.07 9.83 2.25
C THR A 68 12.31 10.39 1.53
N HIS A 69 13.18 9.53 0.98
CA HIS A 69 14.42 9.89 0.33
C HIS A 69 14.35 9.66 -1.19
N ARG A 70 14.09 10.73 -1.95
CA ARG A 70 13.93 10.67 -3.42
C ARG A 70 15.04 9.90 -4.13
N LEU A 71 16.31 10.13 -3.79
CA LEU A 71 17.43 9.41 -4.42
C LEU A 71 17.36 7.90 -4.22
N GLN A 72 16.92 7.42 -3.06
CA GLN A 72 16.73 5.98 -2.83
C GLN A 72 15.56 5.43 -3.67
N VAL A 73 14.50 6.23 -3.85
CA VAL A 73 13.36 5.85 -4.72
C VAL A 73 13.81 5.75 -6.17
N GLU A 74 14.63 6.69 -6.65
CA GLU A 74 15.20 6.67 -8.01
C GLU A 74 16.13 5.48 -8.22
N GLN A 75 16.98 5.16 -7.24
CA GLN A 75 17.82 3.95 -7.27
C GLN A 75 17.01 2.66 -7.31
N ALA A 76 15.94 2.58 -6.51
CA ALA A 76 15.03 1.44 -6.54
C ALA A 76 14.30 1.31 -7.88
N ALA A 77 13.93 2.43 -8.51
CA ALA A 77 13.32 2.43 -9.83
C ALA A 77 14.27 1.94 -10.93
N GLN A 78 15.58 2.22 -10.82
CA GLN A 78 16.58 1.63 -11.74
C GLN A 78 16.67 0.11 -11.58
N GLN A 79 16.65 -0.39 -10.35
CA GLN A 79 16.61 -1.84 -10.10
C GLN A 79 15.30 -2.46 -10.60
N ALA A 80 14.18 -1.79 -10.41
CA ALA A 80 12.88 -2.22 -10.93
C ALA A 80 12.87 -2.30 -12.46
N LYS A 81 13.48 -1.32 -13.15
CA LYS A 81 13.62 -1.35 -14.61
C LYS A 81 14.42 -2.56 -15.10
N ALA A 82 15.49 -2.93 -14.38
CA ALA A 82 16.28 -4.13 -14.69
C ALA A 82 15.54 -5.43 -14.34
N PHE A 83 14.64 -5.40 -13.32
CA PHE A 83 13.85 -6.53 -12.90
C PHE A 83 12.80 -6.93 -13.93
N GLY A 84 12.14 -5.96 -14.59
CA GLY A 84 11.16 -6.23 -15.64
C GLY A 84 10.20 -5.06 -15.93
N PRO A 85 9.25 -5.24 -16.85
CA PRO A 85 8.25 -4.21 -17.18
C PRO A 85 7.26 -4.05 -16.02
N ILE A 86 7.35 -2.95 -15.28
CA ILE A 86 6.53 -2.69 -14.09
C ILE A 86 5.13 -2.26 -14.51
N GLN A 87 4.12 -3.07 -14.18
CA GLN A 87 2.70 -2.82 -14.46
C GLN A 87 1.87 -2.66 -13.18
N ILE A 88 2.43 -2.98 -12.01
CA ILE A 88 1.73 -2.87 -10.73
C ILE A 88 2.63 -2.12 -9.75
N LEU A 89 2.10 -1.05 -9.14
CA LEU A 89 2.75 -0.32 -8.06
C LEU A 89 1.83 -0.27 -6.84
N VAL A 90 2.33 -0.74 -5.69
CA VAL A 90 1.60 -0.66 -4.43
C VAL A 90 2.33 0.25 -3.45
N ASN A 91 1.76 1.41 -3.19
CA ASN A 91 2.19 2.33 -2.15
C ASN A 91 1.60 1.88 -0.80
N ASN A 92 2.35 1.00 -0.11
CA ASN A 92 1.97 0.48 1.19
C ASN A 92 2.83 1.03 2.33
N ALA A 93 4.08 1.41 2.08
CA ALA A 93 4.95 1.97 3.12
C ALA A 93 4.27 3.11 3.89
N GLY A 94 4.32 3.02 5.21
CA GLY A 94 3.73 4.03 6.07
C GLY A 94 4.00 3.75 7.55
N ILE A 95 3.83 4.78 8.35
CA ILE A 95 4.03 4.76 9.79
C ILE A 95 2.84 5.39 10.51
N ASN A 96 2.68 5.06 11.79
CA ASN A 96 1.73 5.72 12.67
C ASN A 96 2.36 5.94 14.04
N LYS A 97 2.02 7.06 14.68
CA LYS A 97 2.38 7.39 16.06
C LYS A 97 1.11 7.88 16.76
N PRO A 98 0.31 6.99 17.37
CA PRO A 98 -0.92 7.40 18.04
C PRO A 98 -0.63 8.42 19.14
N THR A 99 -1.12 9.66 18.98
CA THR A 99 -0.84 10.81 19.83
C THR A 99 -2.14 11.60 20.02
N ASP A 100 -2.41 12.08 21.22
CA ASP A 100 -3.56 12.93 21.50
C ASP A 100 -3.40 14.26 20.76
N PHE A 101 -4.50 14.85 20.32
CA PHE A 101 -4.49 15.97 19.38
C PHE A 101 -3.64 17.16 19.85
N ASP A 102 -3.73 17.49 21.13
CA ASP A 102 -3.01 18.58 21.78
C ASP A 102 -1.54 18.27 22.11
N GLN A 103 -1.10 17.03 21.84
CA GLN A 103 0.27 16.56 22.07
C GLN A 103 1.03 16.26 20.77
N VAL A 104 0.39 16.44 19.60
CA VAL A 104 1.06 16.26 18.31
C VAL A 104 2.07 17.39 18.12
N SER A 105 3.35 17.07 18.02
CA SER A 105 4.38 18.05 17.68
C SER A 105 4.49 18.28 16.17
N ASP A 106 5.09 19.41 15.76
CA ASP A 106 5.33 19.72 14.36
C ASP A 106 6.26 18.67 13.72
N GLU A 107 7.24 18.15 14.46
CA GLU A 107 8.16 17.11 14.00
C GLU A 107 7.42 15.78 13.73
N ASP A 108 6.50 15.39 14.62
CA ASP A 108 5.68 14.20 14.44
C ASP A 108 4.72 14.37 13.26
N TRP A 109 4.14 15.56 13.13
CA TRP A 109 3.30 15.91 11.98
C TRP A 109 4.06 15.74 10.67
N ASP A 110 5.22 16.39 10.54
CA ASP A 110 6.04 16.37 9.34
C ASP A 110 6.52 14.95 9.02
N MET A 111 7.00 14.22 10.02
CA MET A 111 7.45 12.83 9.86
C MET A 111 6.34 11.92 9.30
N ILE A 112 5.12 12.04 9.81
CA ILE A 112 3.98 11.23 9.36
C ILE A 112 3.55 11.62 7.95
N LEU A 113 3.47 12.91 7.63
CA LEU A 113 3.11 13.37 6.30
C LEU A 113 4.19 13.04 5.26
N ASP A 114 5.45 13.18 5.61
CA ASP A 114 6.55 12.82 4.72
C ASP A 114 6.52 11.33 4.36
N ALA A 115 6.33 10.45 5.34
CA ALA A 115 6.28 9.02 5.07
C ALA A 115 5.00 8.57 4.36
N ASN A 116 3.83 9.06 4.81
CA ASN A 116 2.53 8.49 4.41
C ASN A 116 1.88 9.19 3.21
N LEU A 117 2.28 10.41 2.87
CA LEU A 117 1.69 11.20 1.78
C LEU A 117 2.73 11.64 0.76
N LYS A 118 3.78 12.34 1.18
CA LYS A 118 4.85 12.77 0.27
C LYS A 118 5.65 11.59 -0.30
N GLY A 119 5.92 10.56 0.51
CA GLY A 119 6.57 9.34 0.06
C GLY A 119 5.82 8.66 -1.10
N PRO A 120 4.55 8.30 -0.94
CA PRO A 120 3.71 7.79 -2.04
C PRO A 120 3.65 8.68 -3.28
N PHE A 121 3.64 10.02 -3.10
CA PHE A 121 3.73 10.96 -4.21
C PHE A 121 5.05 10.81 -4.96
N VAL A 122 6.19 10.81 -4.25
CA VAL A 122 7.53 10.66 -4.84
C VAL A 122 7.66 9.31 -5.55
N VAL A 123 7.24 8.23 -4.89
CA VAL A 123 7.27 6.87 -5.46
C VAL A 123 6.43 6.82 -6.74
N ALA A 124 5.18 7.28 -6.71
CA ALA A 124 4.33 7.29 -7.88
C ALA A 124 4.94 8.12 -9.02
N GLN A 125 5.47 9.31 -8.73
CA GLN A 125 6.10 10.18 -9.72
C GLN A 125 7.31 9.53 -10.39
N VAL A 126 8.18 8.87 -9.62
CA VAL A 126 9.41 8.22 -10.13
C VAL A 126 9.09 6.94 -10.90
N PHE A 127 8.09 6.16 -10.47
CA PHE A 127 7.71 4.91 -11.14
C PHE A 127 6.76 5.09 -12.33
N LEU A 128 6.09 6.24 -12.46
CA LEU A 128 5.14 6.52 -13.52
C LEU A 128 5.72 6.32 -14.94
N PRO A 129 6.97 6.74 -15.25
CA PRO A 129 7.59 6.45 -16.55
C PRO A 129 7.74 4.95 -16.84
N LEU A 130 7.99 4.12 -15.82
CA LEU A 130 8.11 2.67 -15.98
C LEU A 130 6.76 2.03 -16.30
N LEU A 131 5.69 2.45 -15.62
CA LEU A 131 4.34 2.01 -15.94
C LEU A 131 3.92 2.42 -17.35
N LYS A 132 4.23 3.65 -17.77
CA LYS A 132 3.98 4.12 -19.15
C LYS A 132 4.73 3.27 -20.17
N ALA A 133 6.01 2.99 -19.93
CA ALA A 133 6.84 2.17 -20.82
C ALA A 133 6.35 0.72 -20.92
N ALA A 134 5.70 0.21 -19.88
CA ALA A 134 5.05 -1.11 -19.86
C ALA A 134 3.67 -1.15 -20.54
N GLY A 135 3.22 -0.02 -21.10
CA GLY A 135 1.91 0.08 -21.77
C GLY A 135 0.72 0.34 -20.83
N GLY A 136 0.98 0.80 -19.62
CA GLY A 136 -0.04 1.07 -18.59
C GLY A 136 0.08 0.16 -17.37
N GLY A 137 -0.92 0.18 -16.50
CA GLY A 137 -0.92 -0.64 -15.30
C GLY A 137 -1.85 -0.15 -14.19
N ALA A 138 -1.58 -0.60 -12.97
CA ALA A 138 -2.37 -0.26 -11.80
C ALA A 138 -1.49 0.28 -10.67
N ILE A 139 -1.89 1.40 -10.08
CA ILE A 139 -1.33 1.94 -8.85
C ILE A 139 -2.37 1.77 -7.76
N THR A 140 -1.98 1.13 -6.64
CA THR A 140 -2.84 1.00 -5.47
C THR A 140 -2.16 1.65 -4.27
N HIS A 141 -2.88 2.52 -3.59
CA HIS A 141 -2.43 3.16 -2.36
C HIS A 141 -3.11 2.52 -1.15
N ILE A 142 -2.34 2.13 -0.14
CA ILE A 142 -2.92 1.60 1.11
C ILE A 142 -3.28 2.77 2.02
N GLY A 143 -4.56 3.09 1.99
CA GLY A 143 -5.21 4.07 2.83
C GLY A 143 -5.56 3.51 4.21
N SER A 144 -6.45 4.22 4.88
CA SER A 144 -7.01 3.82 6.16
C SER A 144 -8.40 4.42 6.32
N VAL A 145 -9.26 3.71 6.98
CA VAL A 145 -10.56 4.23 7.44
C VAL A 145 -10.41 5.53 8.23
N SER A 146 -9.29 5.71 8.97
CA SER A 146 -8.99 6.97 9.67
C SER A 146 -8.91 8.19 8.75
N GLY A 147 -8.51 8.00 7.49
CA GLY A 147 -8.51 9.07 6.48
C GLY A 147 -9.89 9.46 5.98
N GLN A 148 -10.93 8.69 6.31
CA GLN A 148 -12.30 8.96 5.88
C GLN A 148 -13.14 9.61 7.00
N TYR A 149 -12.97 9.20 8.26
CA TYR A 149 -13.79 9.72 9.37
C TYR A 149 -13.00 10.40 10.49
N GLY A 150 -11.65 10.43 10.43
CA GLY A 150 -10.82 11.01 11.48
C GLY A 150 -10.74 10.14 12.73
N GLY A 151 -9.96 9.07 12.68
CA GLY A 151 -9.84 8.11 13.80
C GLY A 151 -9.24 8.74 15.07
N PRO A 152 -9.46 8.12 16.25
CA PRO A 152 -8.98 8.64 17.53
C PRO A 152 -7.45 8.63 17.59
N ARG A 153 -6.85 9.66 18.19
CA ARG A 153 -5.40 9.81 18.40
C ARG A 153 -4.56 9.72 17.12
N THR A 154 -5.10 10.15 15.97
CA THR A 154 -4.46 9.97 14.66
C THR A 154 -4.50 11.22 13.79
N ALA A 155 -4.48 12.44 14.35
CA ALA A 155 -4.68 13.68 13.59
C ALA A 155 -3.80 13.76 12.32
N HIS A 156 -2.47 13.67 12.47
CA HIS A 156 -1.51 13.68 11.37
C HIS A 156 -1.65 12.44 10.45
N TYR A 157 -1.86 11.27 11.04
CA TYR A 157 -2.06 10.03 10.27
C TYR A 157 -3.35 10.10 9.44
N ALA A 158 -4.48 10.52 10.04
CA ALA A 158 -5.76 10.68 9.36
C ALA A 158 -5.65 11.69 8.22
N ALA A 159 -5.02 12.86 8.47
CA ALA A 159 -4.77 13.85 7.43
C ALA A 159 -3.94 13.29 6.27
N SER A 160 -2.86 12.53 6.57
CA SER A 160 -2.02 11.90 5.54
C SER A 160 -2.81 10.89 4.70
N LYS A 161 -3.66 10.08 5.34
CA LYS A 161 -4.46 9.05 4.64
C LYS A 161 -5.64 9.64 3.86
N ALA A 162 -6.21 10.76 4.31
CA ALA A 162 -7.19 11.54 3.55
C ALA A 162 -6.54 12.16 2.29
N GLY A 163 -5.37 12.78 2.43
CA GLY A 163 -4.59 13.30 1.31
C GLY A 163 -4.22 12.23 0.28
N LEU A 164 -3.97 11.00 0.73
CA LEU A 164 -3.64 9.87 -0.14
C LEU A 164 -4.82 9.48 -1.06
N ILE A 165 -6.06 9.58 -0.59
CA ILE A 165 -7.26 9.37 -1.41
C ILE A 165 -7.30 10.40 -2.55
N SER A 166 -7.10 11.67 -2.24
CA SER A 166 -7.06 12.73 -3.25
C SER A 166 -5.90 12.56 -4.23
N LEU A 167 -4.71 12.19 -3.73
CA LEU A 167 -3.54 11.91 -4.57
C LEU A 167 -3.82 10.78 -5.57
N ALA A 168 -4.47 9.69 -5.15
CA ALA A 168 -4.85 8.59 -6.03
C ALA A 168 -5.77 9.07 -7.17
N GLN A 169 -6.73 9.96 -6.89
CA GLN A 169 -7.64 10.53 -7.89
C GLN A 169 -6.91 11.43 -8.90
N VAL A 170 -5.93 12.23 -8.45
CA VAL A 170 -5.09 13.05 -9.34
C VAL A 170 -4.25 12.16 -10.26
N ILE A 171 -3.63 11.12 -9.72
CA ILE A 171 -2.83 10.16 -10.49
C ILE A 171 -3.71 9.43 -11.52
N ALA A 172 -4.93 9.04 -11.14
CA ALA A 172 -5.89 8.40 -12.06
C ALA A 172 -6.19 9.28 -13.27
N ARG A 173 -6.48 10.58 -13.05
CA ARG A 173 -6.74 11.53 -14.14
C ARG A 173 -5.54 11.71 -15.04
N PHE A 174 -4.36 11.88 -14.45
CA PHE A 174 -3.10 12.08 -15.19
C PHE A 174 -2.68 10.84 -15.96
N GLY A 175 -2.86 9.64 -15.38
CA GLY A 175 -2.41 8.37 -15.93
C GLY A 175 -3.35 7.76 -16.97
N ALA A 176 -4.60 8.22 -17.05
CA ALA A 176 -5.66 7.61 -17.87
C ALA A 176 -5.28 7.47 -19.36
N THR A 177 -4.69 8.52 -19.95
CA THR A 177 -4.25 8.50 -21.36
C THR A 177 -3.10 7.53 -21.64
N SER A 178 -2.44 7.05 -20.60
CA SER A 178 -1.38 6.04 -20.67
C SER A 178 -1.84 4.66 -20.19
N GLY A 179 -3.14 4.43 -20.03
CA GLY A 179 -3.68 3.16 -19.54
C GLY A 179 -3.39 2.86 -18.08
N ILE A 180 -3.07 3.87 -17.27
CA ILE A 180 -2.75 3.70 -15.84
C ILE A 180 -3.98 4.01 -15.00
N ARG A 181 -4.39 3.03 -14.19
CA ARG A 181 -5.43 3.17 -13.17
C ARG A 181 -4.80 3.47 -11.81
N SER A 182 -5.46 4.25 -10.98
CA SER A 182 -5.00 4.52 -9.61
C SER A 182 -6.19 4.50 -8.66
N ASN A 183 -6.07 3.70 -7.58
CA ASN A 183 -7.11 3.50 -6.58
C ASN A 183 -6.51 3.49 -5.18
N THR A 184 -7.37 3.66 -4.17
CA THR A 184 -7.02 3.50 -2.75
C THR A 184 -7.74 2.29 -2.18
N VAL A 185 -7.05 1.46 -1.39
CA VAL A 185 -7.66 0.48 -0.50
C VAL A 185 -7.66 1.07 0.90
N SER A 186 -8.84 1.39 1.43
CA SER A 186 -9.01 1.94 2.76
C SER A 186 -9.17 0.80 3.76
N ALA A 187 -8.07 0.44 4.43
CA ALA A 187 -8.04 -0.62 5.41
C ALA A 187 -8.66 -0.18 6.75
N GLY A 188 -9.43 -1.06 7.36
CA GLY A 188 -9.96 -0.89 8.70
C GLY A 188 -8.97 -1.32 9.79
N LEU A 189 -9.49 -1.89 10.87
CA LEU A 189 -8.67 -2.52 11.89
C LEU A 189 -8.23 -3.91 11.40
N ILE A 190 -6.96 -4.01 11.02
CA ILE A 190 -6.34 -5.22 10.49
C ILE A 190 -5.38 -5.79 11.54
N ALA A 191 -5.49 -7.08 11.83
CA ALA A 191 -4.62 -7.78 12.77
C ALA A 191 -3.15 -7.68 12.32
N SER A 192 -2.36 -6.86 13.03
CA SER A 192 -0.96 -6.53 12.71
C SER A 192 -0.26 -6.00 13.96
N GLU A 193 1.07 -5.93 13.93
CA GLU A 193 1.84 -5.30 15.01
C GLU A 193 1.42 -3.84 15.25
N MET A 194 1.12 -3.10 14.19
CA MET A 194 0.63 -1.73 14.28
C MET A 194 -0.73 -1.66 14.98
N ALA A 195 -1.64 -2.59 14.69
CA ALA A 195 -2.94 -2.67 15.35
C ALA A 195 -2.81 -3.11 16.82
N ALA A 196 -1.92 -4.07 17.13
CA ALA A 196 -1.66 -4.50 18.49
C ALA A 196 -1.23 -3.32 19.39
N ALA A 197 -0.36 -2.45 18.88
CA ALA A 197 0.02 -1.21 19.57
C ALA A 197 -1.17 -0.25 19.75
N GLY A 198 -2.08 -0.17 18.77
CA GLY A 198 -3.28 0.66 18.83
C GLY A 198 -4.34 0.11 19.81
N MET A 199 -4.48 -1.22 19.92
CA MET A 199 -5.44 -1.89 20.80
C MET A 199 -5.21 -1.64 22.30
N ALA A 200 -4.08 -1.10 22.71
CA ALA A 200 -3.86 -0.59 24.07
C ALA A 200 -4.78 0.62 24.41
N SER A 201 -5.36 1.29 23.40
CA SER A 201 -6.27 2.42 23.58
C SER A 201 -7.72 1.96 23.71
N ALA A 202 -8.40 2.38 24.78
CA ALA A 202 -9.84 2.13 24.97
C ALA A 202 -10.70 2.67 23.81
N ALA A 203 -10.29 3.77 23.17
CA ALA A 203 -10.98 4.33 22.01
C ALA A 203 -10.91 3.39 20.80
N VAL A 204 -9.77 2.74 20.57
CA VAL A 204 -9.60 1.76 19.48
C VAL A 204 -10.37 0.47 19.80
N GLN A 205 -10.39 0.03 21.05
CA GLN A 205 -11.20 -1.12 21.47
C GLN A 205 -12.68 -0.86 21.22
N LYS A 206 -13.18 0.30 21.63
CA LYS A 206 -14.57 0.71 21.37
C LYS A 206 -14.89 0.80 19.87
N ALA A 207 -13.97 1.29 19.05
CA ALA A 207 -14.13 1.29 17.60
C ALA A 207 -14.19 -0.14 17.04
N ALA A 208 -13.41 -1.08 17.58
CA ALA A 208 -13.45 -2.49 17.16
C ALA A 208 -14.83 -3.14 17.41
N GLU A 209 -15.53 -2.74 18.48
CA GLU A 209 -16.89 -3.22 18.80
C GLU A 209 -17.93 -2.79 17.75
N THR A 210 -17.65 -1.75 16.96
CA THR A 210 -18.56 -1.23 15.93
C THR A 210 -18.36 -1.89 14.56
N ILE A 211 -17.40 -2.80 14.41
CA ILE A 211 -17.20 -3.56 13.17
C ILE A 211 -18.40 -4.46 12.92
N ILE A 212 -19.13 -4.25 11.82
CA ILE A 212 -20.34 -5.02 11.49
C ILE A 212 -20.05 -6.52 11.40
N LEU A 213 -18.90 -6.91 10.82
CA LEU A 213 -18.49 -8.32 10.76
C LEU A 213 -18.02 -8.92 12.10
N GLY A 214 -18.00 -8.12 13.19
CA GLY A 214 -17.70 -8.58 14.55
C GLY A 214 -16.24 -9.03 14.77
N ARG A 215 -15.33 -8.73 13.87
CA ARG A 215 -13.91 -9.09 13.99
C ARG A 215 -13.00 -8.10 13.27
N MET A 216 -11.75 -8.09 13.65
CA MET A 216 -10.70 -7.44 12.85
C MET A 216 -10.49 -8.19 11.53
N GLY A 217 -10.07 -7.46 10.49
CA GLY A 217 -9.63 -8.06 9.24
C GLY A 217 -8.23 -8.66 9.36
N THR A 218 -7.83 -9.42 8.35
CA THR A 218 -6.49 -9.99 8.21
C THR A 218 -5.70 -9.26 7.13
N PRO A 219 -4.36 -9.28 7.16
CA PRO A 219 -3.55 -8.73 6.07
C PRO A 219 -3.86 -9.36 4.70
N SER A 220 -4.22 -10.63 4.64
CA SER A 220 -4.61 -11.31 3.40
C SER A 220 -5.89 -10.75 2.80
N GLU A 221 -6.89 -10.37 3.59
CA GLU A 221 -8.12 -9.75 3.08
C GLU A 221 -7.86 -8.38 2.41
N VAL A 222 -6.85 -7.65 2.89
CA VAL A 222 -6.38 -6.42 2.21
C VAL A 222 -5.62 -6.77 0.93
N ALA A 223 -4.80 -7.82 0.95
CA ALA A 223 -4.04 -8.28 -0.20
C ALA A 223 -4.97 -8.73 -1.34
N ASP A 224 -6.07 -9.44 -1.05
CA ASP A 224 -7.06 -9.87 -2.03
C ASP A 224 -7.67 -8.68 -2.78
N ALA A 225 -7.98 -7.60 -2.07
CA ALA A 225 -8.46 -6.37 -2.69
C ALA A 225 -7.42 -5.71 -3.61
N VAL A 226 -6.14 -5.75 -3.22
CA VAL A 226 -5.03 -5.24 -4.05
C VAL A 226 -4.83 -6.11 -5.29
N VAL A 227 -4.87 -7.43 -5.17
CA VAL A 227 -4.80 -8.37 -6.31
C VAL A 227 -5.95 -8.08 -7.29
N PHE A 228 -7.18 -7.95 -6.81
CA PHE A 228 -8.33 -7.58 -7.63
C PHE A 228 -8.09 -6.26 -8.38
N LEU A 229 -7.71 -5.19 -7.69
CA LEU A 229 -7.48 -3.88 -8.30
C LEU A 229 -6.29 -3.88 -9.28
N SER A 230 -5.32 -4.80 -9.12
CA SER A 230 -4.18 -4.98 -10.02
C SER A 230 -4.51 -5.79 -11.27
N SER A 231 -5.64 -6.49 -11.27
CA SER A 231 -6.03 -7.43 -12.32
C SER A 231 -6.89 -6.79 -13.42
N ASP A 232 -7.11 -7.53 -14.49
CA ASP A 232 -7.99 -7.13 -15.59
C ASP A 232 -9.48 -7.16 -15.20
N ALA A 233 -9.82 -7.82 -14.07
CA ALA A 233 -11.17 -7.78 -13.51
C ALA A 233 -11.55 -6.36 -13.05
N ALA A 234 -10.57 -5.51 -12.71
CA ALA A 234 -10.75 -4.13 -12.30
C ALA A 234 -10.49 -3.12 -13.44
N SER A 235 -10.53 -3.54 -14.72
CA SER A 235 -10.16 -2.70 -15.87
C SER A 235 -10.98 -1.40 -16.00
N TYR A 236 -12.18 -1.33 -15.43
CA TYR A 236 -13.03 -0.13 -15.43
C TYR A 236 -13.13 0.55 -14.07
N ILE A 237 -12.19 0.25 -13.16
CA ILE A 237 -12.14 0.81 -11.79
C ILE A 237 -10.90 1.68 -11.66
N THR A 238 -11.10 2.99 -11.53
CA THR A 238 -10.03 3.97 -11.27
C THR A 238 -10.58 5.14 -10.44
N ALA A 239 -9.72 5.86 -9.75
CA ALA A 239 -10.05 6.96 -8.85
C ALA A 239 -11.00 6.58 -7.69
N GLN A 240 -11.09 5.28 -7.37
CA GLN A 240 -11.98 4.78 -6.32
C GLN A 240 -11.25 4.53 -5.01
N THR A 241 -12.00 4.61 -3.92
CA THR A 241 -11.60 4.13 -2.60
C THR A 241 -12.40 2.88 -2.28
N LEU A 242 -11.71 1.74 -2.25
CA LEU A 242 -12.31 0.45 -1.88
C LEU A 242 -12.11 0.22 -0.38
N ASN A 243 -13.20 0.18 0.37
CA ASN A 243 -13.18 -0.07 1.80
C ASN A 243 -12.99 -1.56 2.09
N VAL A 244 -11.96 -1.91 2.87
CA VAL A 244 -11.70 -3.25 3.42
C VAL A 244 -11.62 -3.12 4.93
N ASN A 245 -12.79 -2.96 5.57
CA ASN A 245 -12.88 -2.54 6.97
C ASN A 245 -13.96 -3.26 7.78
N GLY A 246 -14.58 -4.32 7.22
CA GLY A 246 -15.61 -5.09 7.91
C GLY A 246 -16.89 -4.31 8.23
N GLY A 247 -17.14 -3.18 7.55
CA GLY A 247 -18.26 -2.30 7.85
C GLY A 247 -18.01 -1.33 9.02
N LEU A 248 -16.74 -1.11 9.41
CA LEU A 248 -16.39 -0.10 10.42
C LEU A 248 -16.77 1.32 9.98
N TYR A 249 -16.72 1.57 8.66
CA TYR A 249 -17.12 2.84 8.03
C TYR A 249 -17.58 2.58 6.59
N PHE A 250 -18.61 3.34 6.13
CA PHE A 250 -19.21 3.25 4.80
C PHE A 250 -19.79 4.57 4.32
#